data_a6bce0b4064e4401f49e33b3515d21de
#
_entry.id   a6bce0b4064e4401f49e33b3515d21de
#
_cell.length_a   1.000
_cell.length_b   1.000
_cell.length_c   1.000
_cell.angle_alpha   90.00
_cell.angle_beta   90.00
_cell.angle_gamma   90.00
#
_symmetry.space_group_name_H-M   'P 1'
#
loop_
_entity.id
_entity.type
_entity.pdbx_description
1 polymer ?
#
loop_
_entity_poly.entity_id
_entity_poly.type
_entity_poly.pdbx_seq_one_letter_code
_entity_poly.pdbx_strand_id
1 'polypeptide(L)'
;MTAQNHHPEAGFTLIEMLIVTAVVGVLASVTVPNLLSSRLVANEAAVIATMRAISTAQFQFKSAGALDTNNDFGYEYATLGELAAIDDLRGGGRRLERNLLSSGSAQVSAIGWATHHGYHFCLYLPNATGVGLPGIPANNAAIDAGQAQRFWTCLAWPTTAGSTGRRA
;
A
#
# COMPACT_ATOMS: atom_id res chain seq x y z
N MET A 1 -31.78 -61.62 15.98
CA MET A 1 -31.02 -61.62 14.72
C MET A 1 -31.41 -60.38 13.94
N THR A 2 -30.63 -59.33 13.99
CA THR A 2 -30.83 -58.04 13.26
C THR A 2 -30.11 -58.16 11.93
N ALA A 3 -30.87 -58.19 10.85
CA ALA A 3 -30.28 -58.13 9.48
C ALA A 3 -29.69 -56.74 9.25
N GLN A 4 -28.37 -56.63 9.08
CA GLN A 4 -27.70 -55.41 8.59
C GLN A 4 -27.99 -55.30 7.08
N ASN A 5 -28.73 -54.25 6.73
CA ASN A 5 -28.89 -53.82 5.34
C ASN A 5 -27.55 -53.21 4.87
N HIS A 6 -26.79 -53.97 4.14
CA HIS A 6 -25.65 -53.45 3.37
C HIS A 6 -26.20 -52.69 2.17
N HIS A 7 -26.17 -51.36 2.21
CA HIS A 7 -26.32 -50.53 1.03
C HIS A 7 -25.01 -50.66 0.21
N PRO A 8 -25.07 -51.06 -1.06
CA PRO A 8 -23.88 -51.05 -1.91
C PRO A 8 -23.43 -49.59 -2.08
N GLU A 9 -22.22 -49.25 -1.60
CA GLU A 9 -21.59 -47.97 -1.89
C GLU A 9 -21.26 -47.93 -3.39
N ALA A 10 -21.95 -47.07 -4.13
CA ALA A 10 -21.67 -46.86 -5.56
C ALA A 10 -20.38 -46.03 -5.67
N GLY A 11 -19.30 -46.66 -6.10
CA GLY A 11 -18.04 -45.99 -6.43
C GLY A 11 -18.15 -45.19 -7.74
N PHE A 12 -17.36 -44.11 -7.84
CA PHE A 12 -17.25 -43.32 -9.07
C PHE A 12 -16.61 -44.12 -10.21
N THR A 13 -17.12 -43.94 -11.40
CA THR A 13 -16.53 -44.56 -12.61
C THR A 13 -15.36 -43.71 -13.12
N LEU A 14 -14.39 -44.34 -13.78
CA LEU A 14 -13.24 -43.65 -14.37
C LEU A 14 -13.69 -42.63 -15.43
N ILE A 15 -14.77 -42.93 -16.17
CA ILE A 15 -15.31 -42.03 -17.18
C ILE A 15 -16.00 -40.80 -16.60
N GLU A 16 -16.64 -40.92 -15.44
CA GLU A 16 -17.20 -39.75 -14.72
C GLU A 16 -16.12 -38.78 -14.32
N MET A 17 -14.99 -39.27 -13.76
CA MET A 17 -13.85 -38.44 -13.42
C MET A 17 -13.23 -37.79 -14.65
N LEU A 18 -13.14 -38.50 -15.77
CA LEU A 18 -12.58 -37.98 -17.01
C LEU A 18 -13.43 -36.83 -17.58
N ILE A 19 -14.76 -36.99 -17.59
CA ILE A 19 -15.68 -35.93 -18.07
C ILE A 19 -15.61 -34.72 -17.17
N VAL A 20 -15.61 -34.89 -15.83
CA VAL A 20 -15.55 -33.78 -14.89
C VAL A 20 -14.24 -33.00 -15.05
N THR A 21 -13.10 -33.69 -15.13
CA THR A 21 -11.82 -33.00 -15.32
C THR A 21 -11.70 -32.26 -16.64
N ALA A 22 -12.29 -32.83 -17.73
CA ALA A 22 -12.34 -32.16 -19.01
C ALA A 22 -13.18 -30.87 -18.96
N VAL A 23 -14.36 -30.90 -18.35
CA VAL A 23 -15.23 -29.73 -18.19
C VAL A 23 -14.58 -28.68 -17.34
N VAL A 24 -13.99 -29.06 -16.19
CA VAL A 24 -13.25 -28.13 -15.31
C VAL A 24 -12.07 -27.48 -16.05
N GLY A 25 -11.33 -28.25 -16.86
CA GLY A 25 -10.24 -27.73 -17.68
C GLY A 25 -10.68 -26.64 -18.66
N VAL A 26 -11.80 -26.86 -19.36
CA VAL A 26 -12.37 -25.87 -20.27
C VAL A 26 -12.82 -24.60 -19.52
N LEU A 27 -13.52 -24.74 -18.39
CA LEU A 27 -13.96 -23.61 -17.58
C LEU A 27 -12.76 -22.81 -17.01
N ALA A 28 -11.74 -23.50 -16.53
CA ALA A 28 -10.53 -22.88 -15.99
C ALA A 28 -9.78 -22.08 -17.06
N SER A 29 -9.72 -22.55 -18.30
CA SER A 29 -9.01 -21.87 -19.38
C SER A 29 -9.53 -20.47 -19.70
N VAL A 30 -10.82 -20.22 -19.48
CA VAL A 30 -11.46 -18.90 -19.67
C VAL A 30 -11.43 -18.07 -18.39
N THR A 31 -11.59 -18.70 -17.23
CA THR A 31 -11.77 -18.01 -15.96
C THR A 31 -10.44 -17.42 -15.42
N VAL A 32 -9.33 -18.17 -15.54
CA VAL A 32 -8.04 -17.77 -14.97
C VAL A 32 -7.50 -16.46 -15.58
N PRO A 33 -7.45 -16.26 -16.92
CA PRO A 33 -6.99 -15.00 -17.50
C PRO A 33 -7.85 -13.80 -17.08
N ASN A 34 -9.17 -13.96 -17.02
CA ASN A 34 -10.08 -12.92 -16.58
C ASN A 34 -9.86 -12.53 -15.12
N LEU A 35 -9.62 -13.51 -14.23
CA LEU A 35 -9.34 -13.27 -12.83
C LEU A 35 -8.02 -12.47 -12.64
N LEU A 36 -6.97 -12.82 -13.39
CA LEU A 36 -5.71 -12.12 -13.33
C LEU A 36 -5.85 -10.66 -13.78
N SER A 37 -6.56 -10.41 -14.88
CA SER A 37 -6.84 -9.06 -15.35
C SER A 37 -7.64 -8.24 -14.33
N SER A 38 -8.67 -8.84 -13.71
CA SER A 38 -9.48 -8.19 -12.68
C SER A 38 -8.66 -7.83 -11.44
N ARG A 39 -7.71 -8.68 -11.03
CA ARG A 39 -6.79 -8.39 -9.92
C ARG A 39 -5.89 -7.20 -10.21
N LEU A 40 -5.34 -7.09 -11.44
CA LEU A 40 -4.54 -5.93 -11.84
C LEU A 40 -5.33 -4.62 -11.72
N VAL A 41 -6.54 -4.59 -12.25
CA VAL A 41 -7.43 -3.40 -12.18
C VAL A 41 -7.78 -3.07 -10.73
N ALA A 42 -8.06 -4.07 -9.90
CA ALA A 42 -8.36 -3.87 -8.48
C ALA A 42 -7.15 -3.29 -7.72
N ASN A 43 -5.94 -3.78 -7.97
CA ASN A 43 -4.72 -3.23 -7.38
C ASN A 43 -4.50 -1.78 -7.79
N GLU A 44 -4.63 -1.46 -9.09
CA GLU A 44 -4.50 -0.08 -9.59
C GLU A 44 -5.52 0.86 -8.96
N ALA A 45 -6.77 0.43 -8.80
CA ALA A 45 -7.80 1.21 -8.13
C ALA A 45 -7.48 1.43 -6.64
N ALA A 46 -6.98 0.41 -5.95
CA ALA A 46 -6.55 0.51 -4.55
C ALA A 46 -5.37 1.47 -4.37
N VAL A 47 -4.42 1.48 -5.31
CA VAL A 47 -3.29 2.44 -5.32
C VAL A 47 -3.78 3.87 -5.46
N ILE A 48 -4.71 4.14 -6.37
CA ILE A 48 -5.28 5.48 -6.53
C ILE A 48 -5.99 5.92 -5.24
N ALA A 49 -6.73 5.02 -4.59
CA ALA A 49 -7.36 5.31 -3.31
C ALA A 49 -6.33 5.61 -2.21
N THR A 50 -5.23 4.85 -2.15
CA THR A 50 -4.13 5.07 -1.20
C THR A 50 -3.45 6.44 -1.45
N MET A 51 -3.17 6.79 -2.70
CA MET A 51 -2.58 8.10 -3.04
C MET A 51 -3.49 9.27 -2.62
N ARG A 52 -4.80 9.13 -2.80
CA ARG A 52 -5.79 10.13 -2.33
C ARG A 52 -5.80 10.21 -0.79
N ALA A 53 -5.73 9.08 -0.11
CA ALA A 53 -5.66 9.04 1.35
C ALA A 53 -4.39 9.73 1.87
N ILE A 54 -3.23 9.49 1.24
CA ILE A 54 -1.97 10.19 1.56
C ILE A 54 -2.13 11.70 1.36
N SER A 55 -2.69 12.15 0.23
CA SER A 55 -2.91 13.57 -0.03
C SER A 55 -3.83 14.22 1.01
N THR A 56 -4.92 13.53 1.39
CA THR A 56 -5.83 14.01 2.42
C THR A 56 -5.15 14.07 3.79
N ALA A 57 -4.38 13.04 4.15
CA ALA A 57 -3.62 12.99 5.40
C ALA A 57 -2.58 14.13 5.48
N GLN A 58 -1.87 14.41 4.39
CA GLN A 58 -0.94 15.55 4.30
C GLN A 58 -1.62 16.88 4.55
N PHE A 59 -2.78 17.08 3.94
CA PHE A 59 -3.56 18.30 4.15
C PHE A 59 -4.04 18.44 5.60
N GLN A 60 -4.54 17.35 6.20
CA GLN A 60 -4.97 17.34 7.60
C GLN A 60 -3.79 17.59 8.55
N PHE A 61 -2.65 16.96 8.30
CA PHE A 61 -1.43 17.14 9.10
C PHE A 61 -0.97 18.60 9.12
N LYS A 62 -0.88 19.19 7.94
CA LYS A 62 -0.46 20.59 7.79
C LYS A 62 -1.47 21.55 8.42
N SER A 63 -2.80 21.36 8.17
CA SER A 63 -3.84 22.21 8.73
C SER A 63 -3.97 22.11 10.25
N ALA A 64 -3.59 20.98 10.83
CA ALA A 64 -3.55 20.80 12.28
C ALA A 64 -2.36 21.50 12.95
N GLY A 65 -1.41 22.05 12.18
CA GLY A 65 -0.23 22.68 12.73
C GLY A 65 0.68 21.70 13.48
N ALA A 66 0.76 20.45 13.01
CA ALA A 66 1.37 19.37 13.77
C ALA A 66 2.89 19.46 13.82
N LEU A 67 3.53 20.11 12.84
CA LEU A 67 4.98 20.22 12.74
C LEU A 67 5.41 21.58 12.23
N ASP A 68 6.31 22.23 12.99
CA ASP A 68 7.01 23.48 12.67
C ASP A 68 8.41 23.38 13.25
N THR A 69 9.37 22.91 12.44
CA THR A 69 10.73 22.64 12.92
C THR A 69 11.60 23.89 12.97
N ASN A 70 11.25 24.95 12.23
CA ASN A 70 11.99 26.22 12.17
C ASN A 70 11.33 27.36 12.97
N ASN A 71 10.16 27.13 13.57
CA ASN A 71 9.36 28.08 14.35
C ASN A 71 9.02 29.38 13.60
N ASP A 72 8.69 29.26 12.30
CA ASP A 72 8.29 30.38 11.45
C ASP A 72 6.76 30.48 11.25
N PHE A 73 5.99 29.65 11.97
CA PHE A 73 4.53 29.48 11.84
C PHE A 73 4.08 28.92 10.49
N GLY A 74 5.01 28.43 9.68
CA GLY A 74 4.75 27.68 8.47
C GLY A 74 4.76 26.18 8.77
N TYR A 75 3.62 25.52 8.67
CA TYR A 75 3.54 24.09 8.97
C TYR A 75 4.02 23.24 7.82
N GLU A 76 4.80 22.20 8.14
CA GLU A 76 5.44 21.30 7.19
C GLU A 76 4.55 20.12 6.80
N TYR A 77 4.86 19.51 5.65
CA TYR A 77 4.33 18.21 5.27
C TYR A 77 5.12 17.10 5.99
N ALA A 78 4.44 15.97 6.21
CA ALA A 78 4.95 14.84 6.97
C ALA A 78 5.55 13.75 6.08
N THR A 79 6.36 12.86 6.68
CA THR A 79 6.73 11.56 6.10
C THR A 79 5.58 10.56 6.23
N LEU A 80 5.66 9.41 5.54
CA LEU A 80 4.65 8.35 5.70
C LEU A 80 4.61 7.80 7.12
N GLY A 81 5.78 7.66 7.78
CA GLY A 81 5.86 7.17 9.15
C GLY A 81 5.27 8.15 10.18
N GLU A 82 5.48 9.46 9.97
CA GLU A 82 4.85 10.50 10.79
C GLU A 82 3.33 10.52 10.63
N LEU A 83 2.79 10.42 9.39
CA LEU A 83 1.35 10.37 9.12
C LEU A 83 0.66 9.15 9.77
N ALA A 84 1.36 8.04 9.84
CA ALA A 84 0.84 6.81 10.45
C ALA A 84 1.08 6.71 11.95
N ALA A 85 1.69 7.72 12.55
CA ALA A 85 2.11 7.71 13.95
C ALA A 85 3.02 6.49 14.29
N ILE A 86 3.85 6.06 13.34
CA ILE A 86 4.87 5.02 13.54
C ILE A 86 6.17 5.66 14.00
N ASP A 87 6.57 6.75 13.32
CA ASP A 87 7.76 7.53 13.63
C ASP A 87 7.42 8.74 14.49
N ASP A 88 8.40 9.21 15.25
CA ASP A 88 8.31 10.48 15.97
C ASP A 88 8.43 11.64 14.99
N LEU A 89 7.76 12.75 15.30
CA LEU A 89 7.82 13.95 14.47
C LEU A 89 9.24 14.53 14.43
N ARG A 90 9.66 14.99 13.27
CA ARG A 90 10.94 15.67 13.08
C ARG A 90 11.05 16.87 14.03
N GLY A 91 12.23 17.07 14.60
CA GLY A 91 12.53 18.23 15.44
C GLY A 91 11.95 18.22 16.85
N GLY A 92 11.10 17.25 17.24
CA GLY A 92 10.45 17.33 18.54
C GLY A 92 10.37 16.06 19.38
N GLY A 93 10.71 14.90 18.84
CA GLY A 93 10.63 13.62 19.56
C GLY A 93 9.22 13.24 20.05
N ARG A 94 8.17 13.91 19.56
CA ARG A 94 6.77 13.65 19.88
C ARG A 94 6.09 12.95 18.73
N ARG A 95 5.41 11.86 18.99
CA ARG A 95 4.59 11.15 18.05
C ARG A 95 3.19 11.74 17.97
N LEU A 96 2.52 11.64 16.81
CA LEU A 96 1.11 11.97 16.73
C LEU A 96 0.28 11.11 17.68
N GLU A 97 -0.69 11.71 18.35
CA GLU A 97 -1.63 11.00 19.23
C GLU A 97 -2.61 10.13 18.41
N ARG A 98 -2.87 10.53 17.18
CA ARG A 98 -3.79 9.83 16.27
C ARG A 98 -3.14 9.69 14.90
N ASN A 99 -3.14 8.48 14.36
CA ASN A 99 -2.72 8.23 13.00
C ASN A 99 -3.70 8.82 11.98
N LEU A 100 -3.18 9.49 10.98
CA LEU A 100 -3.92 10.05 9.83
C LEU A 100 -3.91 9.09 8.64
N LEU A 101 -2.97 8.14 8.63
CA LEU A 101 -2.83 7.10 7.62
C LEU A 101 -2.77 5.73 8.30
N SER A 102 -3.33 4.71 7.66
CA SER A 102 -3.25 3.33 8.17
C SER A 102 -1.79 2.89 8.30
N SER A 103 -1.43 2.29 9.43
CA SER A 103 -0.09 1.76 9.67
C SER A 103 0.33 0.70 8.63
N GLY A 104 -0.61 -0.08 8.11
CA GLY A 104 -0.35 -1.06 7.04
C GLY A 104 0.10 -0.43 5.72
N SER A 105 -0.30 0.81 5.45
CA SER A 105 0.08 1.56 4.23
C SER A 105 1.35 2.41 4.39
N ALA A 106 1.92 2.46 5.60
CA ALA A 106 2.99 3.41 5.94
C ALA A 106 4.21 2.76 6.59
N GLN A 107 4.28 1.42 6.65
CA GLN A 107 5.50 0.73 7.08
C GLN A 107 6.58 0.90 6.03
N VAL A 108 7.42 1.91 6.27
CA VAL A 108 8.51 2.27 5.35
C VAL A 108 9.71 1.39 5.62
N SER A 109 10.25 0.77 4.57
CA SER A 109 11.50 0.03 4.62
C SER A 109 12.70 0.98 4.84
N ALA A 110 13.86 0.44 5.22
CA ALA A 110 15.08 1.23 5.39
C ALA A 110 15.51 2.02 4.15
N ILE A 111 15.02 1.66 2.97
CA ILE A 111 15.29 2.32 1.68
C ILE A 111 14.20 3.32 1.28
N GLY A 112 13.18 3.53 2.12
CA GLY A 112 12.24 4.65 1.99
C GLY A 112 10.91 4.34 1.29
N TRP A 113 10.56 3.07 1.03
CA TRP A 113 9.25 2.76 0.48
C TRP A 113 8.41 1.84 1.35
N ALA A 114 7.11 2.06 1.36
CA ALA A 114 6.09 1.18 1.90
C ALA A 114 5.52 0.30 0.79
N THR A 115 5.13 -0.94 1.10
CA THR A 115 4.52 -1.85 0.12
C THR A 115 3.09 -2.18 0.51
N HIS A 116 2.14 -1.89 -0.39
CA HIS A 116 0.72 -2.15 -0.16
C HIS A 116 0.01 -2.45 -1.49
N HIS A 117 -0.93 -3.40 -1.49
CA HIS A 117 -1.68 -3.82 -2.70
C HIS A 117 -0.81 -4.13 -3.93
N GLY A 118 0.38 -4.72 -3.73
CA GLY A 118 1.29 -5.05 -4.82
C GLY A 118 2.01 -3.85 -5.45
N TYR A 119 2.05 -2.70 -4.76
CA TYR A 119 2.77 -1.50 -5.16
C TYR A 119 3.70 -1.02 -4.06
N HIS A 120 4.78 -0.40 -4.47
CA HIS A 120 5.66 0.39 -3.61
C HIS A 120 5.23 1.84 -3.64
N PHE A 121 5.23 2.48 -2.48
CA PHE A 121 4.95 3.90 -2.28
C PHE A 121 6.17 4.54 -1.65
N CYS A 122 6.67 5.61 -2.23
CA CYS A 122 7.72 6.42 -1.63
C CYS A 122 7.28 7.88 -1.59
N LEU A 123 7.35 8.47 -0.41
CA LEU A 123 7.10 9.90 -0.20
C LEU A 123 8.45 10.61 -0.10
N TYR A 124 8.58 11.69 -0.84
CA TYR A 124 9.78 12.52 -0.88
C TYR A 124 9.48 13.91 -0.32
N LEU A 125 10.37 14.38 0.52
CA LEU A 125 10.41 15.75 1.02
C LEU A 125 11.69 16.43 0.56
N PRO A 126 11.66 17.74 0.22
CA PRO A 126 12.82 18.42 -0.32
C PRO A 126 13.86 18.77 0.74
N ASN A 127 15.13 18.77 0.33
CA ASN A 127 16.22 19.38 1.07
C ASN A 127 16.35 20.88 0.69
N ALA A 128 17.34 21.58 1.27
CA ALA A 128 17.60 22.99 1.03
C ALA A 128 17.89 23.33 -0.46
N THR A 129 18.36 22.37 -1.27
CA THR A 129 18.60 22.55 -2.70
C THR A 129 17.40 22.17 -3.56
N GLY A 130 16.28 21.76 -2.97
CA GLY A 130 15.07 21.32 -3.67
C GLY A 130 15.11 19.87 -4.14
N VAL A 131 16.12 19.09 -3.77
CA VAL A 131 16.20 17.66 -4.10
C VAL A 131 15.31 16.88 -3.15
N GLY A 132 14.42 16.02 -3.70
CA GLY A 132 13.55 15.16 -2.93
C GLY A 132 14.31 14.03 -2.24
N LEU A 133 14.22 13.96 -0.93
CA LEU A 133 14.77 12.88 -0.10
C LEU A 133 13.66 11.93 0.31
N PRO A 134 13.88 10.58 0.28
CA PRO A 134 12.92 9.63 0.82
C PRO A 134 12.61 9.95 2.29
N GLY A 135 11.32 9.92 2.64
CA GLY A 135 10.83 10.23 3.99
C GLY A 135 11.12 9.09 4.98
N ILE A 136 12.37 8.93 5.35
CA ILE A 136 12.86 7.98 6.36
C ILE A 136 13.54 8.72 7.51
N PRO A 137 13.56 8.18 8.74
CA PRO A 137 14.18 8.84 9.89
C PRO A 137 15.64 9.25 9.67
N ALA A 138 16.40 8.48 8.89
CA ALA A 138 17.81 8.79 8.57
C ALA A 138 17.97 10.10 7.78
N ASN A 139 16.96 10.53 7.04
CA ASN A 139 17.00 11.75 6.23
C ASN A 139 16.39 12.97 6.93
N ASN A 140 15.77 12.79 8.09
CA ASN A 140 15.03 13.85 8.78
C ASN A 140 15.85 15.14 9.00
N ALA A 141 17.12 15.01 9.32
CA ALA A 141 18.03 16.17 9.52
C ALA A 141 18.38 16.91 8.21
N ALA A 142 18.23 16.28 7.07
CA ALA A 142 18.54 16.85 5.76
C ALA A 142 17.31 17.45 5.04
N ILE A 143 16.09 17.20 5.54
CA ILE A 143 14.86 17.80 5.03
C ILE A 143 14.85 19.28 5.45
N ASP A 144 14.65 20.16 4.49
CA ASP A 144 14.56 21.60 4.71
C ASP A 144 13.13 21.99 5.09
N ALA A 145 12.96 22.67 6.23
CA ALA A 145 11.67 23.09 6.75
C ALA A 145 10.91 23.99 5.77
N GLY A 146 11.57 25.04 5.26
CA GLY A 146 10.95 26.03 4.39
C GLY A 146 10.50 25.44 3.04
N GLN A 147 11.24 24.46 2.51
CA GLN A 147 10.84 23.73 1.31
C GLN A 147 9.75 22.70 1.61
N ALA A 148 9.83 22.00 2.74
CA ALA A 148 8.84 21.01 3.17
C ALA A 148 7.48 21.61 3.53
N GLN A 149 7.38 22.92 3.75
CA GLN A 149 6.13 23.67 3.85
C GLN A 149 5.41 23.80 2.52
N ARG A 150 6.13 23.74 1.41
CA ARG A 150 5.61 24.07 0.06
C ARG A 150 5.43 22.84 -0.81
N PHE A 151 6.34 21.87 -0.71
CA PHE A 151 6.41 20.79 -1.66
C PHE A 151 6.55 19.43 -0.96
N TRP A 152 5.88 18.46 -1.51
CA TRP A 152 6.05 17.03 -1.28
C TRP A 152 5.70 16.26 -2.54
N THR A 153 6.22 15.08 -2.70
CA THR A 153 5.90 14.20 -3.83
C THR A 153 5.75 12.78 -3.33
N CYS A 154 4.76 12.07 -3.83
CA CYS A 154 4.63 10.64 -3.58
C CYS A 154 4.59 9.91 -4.92
N LEU A 155 5.42 8.90 -5.05
CA LEU A 155 5.46 8.02 -6.21
C LEU A 155 4.96 6.64 -5.81
N ALA A 156 4.25 5.99 -6.72
CA ALA A 156 3.82 4.60 -6.57
C ALA A 156 4.17 3.82 -7.84
N TRP A 157 4.79 2.64 -7.68
CA TRP A 157 5.10 1.75 -8.80
C TRP A 157 4.84 0.29 -8.43
N PRO A 158 4.48 -0.57 -9.39
CA PRO A 158 4.15 -1.97 -9.12
C PRO A 158 5.39 -2.75 -8.64
N THR A 159 5.21 -3.65 -7.66
CA THR A 159 6.28 -4.55 -7.19
C THR A 159 6.78 -5.46 -8.30
N THR A 160 5.87 -5.85 -9.21
CA THR A 160 6.18 -6.65 -10.40
C THR A 160 5.34 -6.13 -11.57
N ALA A 161 6.00 -5.46 -12.52
CA ALA A 161 5.32 -4.90 -13.68
C ALA A 161 4.60 -6.00 -14.50
N GLY A 162 3.35 -5.74 -14.88
CA GLY A 162 2.51 -6.67 -15.62
C GLY A 162 1.85 -7.77 -14.77
N SER A 163 2.27 -7.97 -13.51
CA SER A 163 1.69 -8.95 -12.59
C SER A 163 0.88 -8.29 -11.47
N THR A 164 1.41 -7.27 -10.83
CA THR A 164 0.71 -6.54 -9.76
C THR A 164 0.08 -5.25 -10.25
N GLY A 165 0.58 -4.67 -11.35
CA GLY A 165 0.06 -3.48 -12.02
C GLY A 165 0.80 -3.17 -13.31
N ARG A 166 0.27 -2.24 -14.09
CA ARG A 166 0.83 -1.78 -15.39
C ARG A 166 1.24 -0.31 -15.37
N ARG A 167 0.74 0.47 -14.40
CA ARG A 167 0.95 1.92 -14.29
C ARG A 167 1.85 2.24 -13.11
N ALA A 168 2.66 3.26 -13.26
CA ALA A 168 3.44 3.90 -12.20
C ALA A 168 3.00 5.35 -12.04
#